data_9d666490276db023e1be13c53f71d58c
#
_entry.id   9d666490276db023e1be13c53f71d58c
#
_cell.length_a   1.000
_cell.length_b   1.000
_cell.length_c   1.000
_cell.angle_alpha   90.00
_cell.angle_beta   90.00
_cell.angle_gamma   90.00
#
_symmetry.space_group_name_H-M   'P 1'
#
loop_
_entity.id
_entity.type
_entity.pdbx_description
1 polymer ?
#
loop_
_entity_poly.entity_id
_entity_poly.type
_entity_poly.pdbx_seq_one_letter_code
_entity_poly.pdbx_strand_id
1 'polypeptide(L)'
;MSILRRRADLLAYVPLAAATTVAAVVGKPRTHLVSKMLLAPTLAGGVLATRNGRSTARTATLTAALVGSVVGDWFMNRSEVSAPESPERRHFMRRGASAFAVQQSGLLALLLSDGVRPKVGAAATAGTVMAGLGALELGSTGEPDPVLTGYGLLLGSMSALSMSDGRPPRARRAVALGGGLFLLSDAAIIVGEHVAKTPRHRAVVSGIVLSTYTAALALLVHGLRDDPDQTPPHREATPA
;
A
#
# COMPACT_ATOMS: atom_id res chain seq x y z
N MET A 1 -3.73 23.39 -15.07
CA MET A 1 -2.50 22.56 -14.94
C MET A 1 -2.63 21.35 -15.85
N SER A 2 -1.65 21.07 -16.73
CA SER A 2 -1.72 19.93 -17.66
C SER A 2 -1.71 18.60 -16.89
N ILE A 3 -2.39 17.58 -17.42
CA ILE A 3 -2.44 16.20 -16.87
C ILE A 3 -1.03 15.62 -16.70
N LEU A 4 -0.09 15.98 -17.59
CA LEU A 4 1.31 15.59 -17.51
C LEU A 4 2.00 16.08 -16.23
N ARG A 5 1.73 17.31 -15.79
CA ARG A 5 2.31 17.87 -14.56
C ARG A 5 1.79 17.18 -13.29
N ARG A 6 0.55 16.67 -13.32
CA ARG A 6 -0.06 15.94 -12.20
C ARG A 6 0.46 14.50 -12.02
N ARG A 7 1.18 13.97 -13.02
CA ARG A 7 1.70 12.59 -13.00
C ARG A 7 3.22 12.52 -13.24
N ALA A 8 3.92 13.66 -13.12
CA ALA A 8 5.36 13.71 -13.31
C ALA A 8 6.13 12.82 -12.33
N ASP A 9 5.60 12.62 -11.13
CA ASP A 9 6.14 11.70 -10.12
C ASP A 9 6.17 10.25 -10.61
N LEU A 10 5.23 9.81 -11.44
CA LEU A 10 5.22 8.46 -12.01
C LEU A 10 6.40 8.20 -12.97
N LEU A 11 6.94 9.25 -13.60
CA LEU A 11 8.12 9.10 -14.48
C LEU A 11 9.36 8.63 -13.70
N ALA A 12 9.48 9.03 -12.43
CA ALA A 12 10.55 8.55 -11.55
C ALA A 12 10.13 7.28 -10.80
N TYR A 13 8.86 7.21 -10.37
CA TYR A 13 8.35 6.11 -9.57
C TYR A 13 8.37 4.76 -10.31
N VAL A 14 7.90 4.71 -11.56
CA VAL A 14 7.80 3.45 -12.32
C VAL A 14 9.17 2.80 -12.54
N PRO A 15 10.23 3.51 -12.96
CA PRO A 15 11.57 2.94 -13.02
C PRO A 15 12.10 2.46 -11.67
N LEU A 16 11.83 3.19 -10.58
CA LEU A 16 12.20 2.75 -9.22
C LEU A 16 11.46 1.48 -8.80
N ALA A 17 10.16 1.37 -9.09
CA ALA A 17 9.38 0.18 -8.83
C ALA A 17 9.89 -1.04 -9.62
N ALA A 18 10.22 -0.84 -10.89
CA ALA A 18 10.85 -1.89 -11.70
C ALA A 18 12.23 -2.28 -11.15
N ALA A 19 13.06 -1.29 -10.81
CA ALA A 19 14.40 -1.53 -10.28
C ALA A 19 14.38 -2.30 -8.96
N THR A 20 13.47 -1.94 -8.03
CA THR A 20 13.36 -2.65 -6.74
C THR A 20 12.89 -4.07 -6.91
N THR A 21 11.91 -4.32 -7.80
CA THR A 21 11.38 -5.66 -8.07
C THR A 21 12.44 -6.54 -8.74
N VAL A 22 13.08 -6.05 -9.79
CA VAL A 22 14.13 -6.78 -10.49
C VAL A 22 15.31 -7.05 -9.56
N ALA A 23 15.77 -6.06 -8.79
CA ALA A 23 16.89 -6.21 -7.87
C ALA A 23 16.63 -7.27 -6.80
N ALA A 24 15.40 -7.37 -6.28
CA ALA A 24 15.02 -8.42 -5.35
C ALA A 24 15.05 -9.81 -6.00
N VAL A 25 14.48 -9.94 -7.19
CA VAL A 25 14.43 -11.22 -7.92
C VAL A 25 15.82 -11.72 -8.30
N VAL A 26 16.73 -10.83 -8.71
CA VAL A 26 18.11 -11.19 -9.10
C VAL A 26 19.11 -11.18 -7.95
N GLY A 27 18.67 -10.95 -6.72
CA GLY A 27 19.51 -11.01 -5.52
C GLY A 27 20.51 -9.85 -5.39
N LYS A 28 20.12 -8.62 -5.73
CA LYS A 28 20.92 -7.40 -5.55
C LYS A 28 20.42 -6.56 -4.36
N PRO A 29 20.76 -6.91 -3.10
CA PRO A 29 20.14 -6.35 -1.91
C PRO A 29 20.34 -4.83 -1.75
N ARG A 30 21.52 -4.29 -2.12
CA ARG A 30 21.78 -2.85 -2.04
C ARG A 30 20.91 -2.05 -3.01
N THR A 31 20.81 -2.49 -4.25
CA THR A 31 19.96 -1.83 -5.26
C THR A 31 18.50 -1.93 -4.86
N HIS A 32 18.06 -3.11 -4.38
CA HIS A 32 16.71 -3.31 -3.86
C HIS A 32 16.39 -2.31 -2.73
N LEU A 33 17.24 -2.25 -1.70
CA LEU A 33 17.03 -1.36 -0.56
C LEU A 33 16.95 0.11 -1.00
N VAL A 34 17.93 0.58 -1.78
CA VAL A 34 17.98 2.00 -2.20
C VAL A 34 16.76 2.36 -3.04
N SER A 35 16.42 1.56 -4.05
CA SER A 35 15.26 1.84 -4.91
C SER A 35 13.94 1.74 -4.11
N LYS A 36 13.80 0.80 -3.20
CA LYS A 36 12.62 0.64 -2.34
C LYS A 36 12.42 1.86 -1.43
N MET A 37 13.49 2.34 -0.79
CA MET A 37 13.45 3.51 0.09
C MET A 37 13.12 4.81 -0.63
N LEU A 38 13.27 4.89 -1.95
CA LEU A 38 12.94 6.07 -2.76
C LEU A 38 11.50 6.07 -3.28
N LEU A 39 10.77 4.96 -3.22
CA LEU A 39 9.41 4.84 -3.74
C LEU A 39 8.44 5.84 -3.09
N ALA A 40 8.24 5.73 -1.78
CA ALA A 40 7.30 6.59 -1.08
C ALA A 40 7.72 8.07 -1.03
N PRO A 41 9.02 8.44 -0.88
CA PRO A 41 9.46 9.82 -1.06
C PRO A 41 9.14 10.42 -2.44
N THR A 42 9.26 9.63 -3.51
CA THR A 42 8.90 10.09 -4.86
C THR A 42 7.43 10.44 -4.96
N LEU A 43 6.54 9.60 -4.41
CA LEU A 43 5.11 9.90 -4.35
C LEU A 43 4.80 11.09 -3.43
N ALA A 44 5.49 11.19 -2.28
CA ALA A 44 5.34 12.33 -1.36
C ALA A 44 5.73 13.64 -2.04
N GLY A 45 6.82 13.66 -2.81
CA GLY A 45 7.21 14.79 -3.65
C GLY A 45 6.10 15.19 -4.63
N GLY A 46 5.47 14.22 -5.29
CA GLY A 46 4.32 14.43 -6.16
C GLY A 46 3.09 14.98 -5.43
N VAL A 47 2.80 14.47 -4.23
CA VAL A 47 1.72 14.97 -3.35
C VAL A 47 1.97 16.44 -2.98
N LEU A 48 3.18 16.78 -2.55
CA LEU A 48 3.55 18.14 -2.15
C LEU A 48 3.60 19.10 -3.33
N ALA A 49 4.13 18.70 -4.47
CA ALA A 49 4.21 19.53 -5.68
C ALA A 49 2.83 19.86 -6.28
N THR A 50 1.82 19.05 -5.99
CA THR A 50 0.44 19.23 -6.50
C THR A 50 -0.56 19.64 -5.42
N ARG A 51 -0.08 20.16 -4.28
CA ARG A 51 -0.92 20.51 -3.12
C ARG A 51 -1.88 21.68 -3.33
N ASN A 52 -1.66 22.53 -4.33
CA ASN A 52 -2.48 23.70 -4.59
C ASN A 52 -3.95 23.31 -4.86
N GLY A 53 -4.86 23.87 -4.10
CA GLY A 53 -6.30 23.56 -4.16
C GLY A 53 -6.71 22.31 -3.35
N ARG A 54 -5.78 21.70 -2.61
CA ARG A 54 -6.08 20.57 -1.71
C ARG A 54 -6.06 21.02 -0.26
N SER A 55 -6.89 20.41 0.60
CA SER A 55 -6.87 20.72 2.04
C SER A 55 -5.51 20.35 2.64
N THR A 56 -5.06 21.16 3.59
CA THR A 56 -3.80 20.92 4.32
C THR A 56 -3.88 19.60 5.09
N ALA A 57 -5.03 19.29 5.69
CA ALA A 57 -5.25 18.02 6.40
C ALA A 57 -5.04 16.81 5.48
N ARG A 58 -5.63 16.82 4.28
CA ARG A 58 -5.47 15.72 3.30
C ARG A 58 -4.01 15.55 2.87
N THR A 59 -3.33 16.67 2.59
CA THR A 59 -1.91 16.64 2.23
C THR A 59 -1.05 16.09 3.36
N ALA A 60 -1.30 16.52 4.60
CA ALA A 60 -0.58 16.04 5.78
C ALA A 60 -0.83 14.55 6.02
N THR A 61 -2.08 14.08 5.92
CA THR A 61 -2.44 12.67 6.09
C THR A 61 -1.77 11.78 5.05
N LEU A 62 -1.80 12.17 3.76
CA LEU A 62 -1.10 11.42 2.70
C LEU A 62 0.42 11.37 2.94
N THR A 63 1.00 12.50 3.33
CA THR A 63 2.44 12.57 3.62
C THR A 63 2.81 11.70 4.82
N ALA A 64 2.04 11.76 5.90
CA ALA A 64 2.23 10.91 7.08
C ALA A 64 2.10 9.43 6.74
N ALA A 65 1.10 9.05 5.93
CA ALA A 65 0.95 7.69 5.44
C ALA A 65 2.18 7.22 4.65
N LEU A 66 2.74 8.07 3.77
CA LEU A 66 3.94 7.76 3.01
C LEU A 66 5.21 7.69 3.88
N VAL A 67 5.30 8.48 4.94
CA VAL A 67 6.37 8.34 5.94
C VAL A 67 6.26 6.99 6.66
N GLY A 68 5.04 6.60 7.07
CA GLY A 68 4.78 5.27 7.62
C GLY A 68 5.24 4.15 6.69
N SER A 69 5.00 4.30 5.37
CA SER A 69 5.47 3.36 4.35
C SER A 69 7.00 3.25 4.31
N VAL A 70 7.73 4.38 4.31
CA VAL A 70 9.23 4.38 4.32
C VAL A 70 9.76 3.66 5.55
N VAL A 71 9.23 4.00 6.73
CA VAL A 71 9.67 3.39 7.99
C VAL A 71 9.33 1.90 8.03
N GLY A 72 8.14 1.53 7.53
CA GLY A 72 7.73 0.14 7.39
C GLY A 72 8.66 -0.65 6.47
N ASP A 73 8.96 -0.11 5.28
CA ASP A 73 9.88 -0.71 4.32
C ASP A 73 11.30 -0.92 4.89
N TRP A 74 11.78 0.05 5.67
CA TRP A 74 13.07 -0.07 6.35
C TRP A 74 13.10 -1.25 7.33
N PHE A 75 12.10 -1.35 8.22
CA PHE A 75 12.04 -2.42 9.20
C PHE A 75 11.80 -3.79 8.56
N MET A 76 10.96 -3.86 7.52
CA MET A 76 10.75 -5.10 6.77
C MET A 76 12.04 -5.58 6.11
N ASN A 77 12.83 -4.68 5.51
CA ASN A 77 14.14 -5.05 4.98
C ASN A 77 15.09 -5.56 6.08
N ARG A 78 15.06 -4.96 7.28
CA ARG A 78 15.84 -5.45 8.43
C ARG A 78 15.38 -6.85 8.86
N SER A 79 14.08 -7.11 8.83
CA SER A 79 13.55 -8.44 9.15
C SER A 79 13.97 -9.50 8.13
N GLU A 80 14.00 -9.15 6.84
CA GLU A 80 14.37 -10.05 5.74
C GLU A 80 15.84 -10.51 5.83
N VAL A 81 16.74 -9.64 6.32
CA VAL A 81 18.17 -9.96 6.46
C VAL A 81 18.52 -10.60 7.80
N SER A 82 17.60 -10.64 8.76
CA SER A 82 17.78 -11.31 10.04
C SER A 82 17.60 -12.83 9.89
N ALA A 83 18.23 -13.61 10.78
CA ALA A 83 18.11 -15.06 10.75
C ALA A 83 16.64 -15.51 10.85
N PRO A 84 16.21 -16.51 10.06
CA PRO A 84 14.87 -17.07 10.16
C PRO A 84 14.53 -17.46 11.61
N GLU A 85 13.28 -17.22 12.02
CA GLU A 85 12.75 -17.55 13.36
C GLU A 85 13.44 -16.86 14.54
N SER A 86 14.40 -15.94 14.28
CA SER A 86 15.08 -15.20 15.34
C SER A 86 14.14 -14.19 16.03
N PRO A 87 14.35 -13.92 17.35
CA PRO A 87 13.62 -12.87 18.05
C PRO A 87 13.82 -11.49 17.40
N GLU A 88 15.00 -11.25 16.82
CA GLU A 88 15.34 -10.02 16.12
C GLU A 88 14.47 -9.83 14.86
N ARG A 89 14.32 -10.89 14.04
CA ARG A 89 13.44 -10.88 12.87
C ARG A 89 12.01 -10.50 13.26
N ARG A 90 11.47 -11.16 14.28
CA ARG A 90 10.12 -10.88 14.80
C ARG A 90 9.97 -9.46 15.33
N HIS A 91 10.98 -8.96 16.03
CA HIS A 91 11.01 -7.59 16.51
C HIS A 91 10.95 -6.56 15.37
N PHE A 92 11.75 -6.74 14.31
CA PHE A 92 11.70 -5.85 13.14
C PHE A 92 10.38 -5.98 12.37
N MET A 93 9.85 -7.18 12.23
CA MET A 93 8.54 -7.40 11.61
C MET A 93 7.42 -6.64 12.34
N ARG A 94 7.35 -6.71 13.67
CA ARG A 94 6.39 -5.94 14.47
C ARG A 94 6.55 -4.43 14.28
N ARG A 95 7.77 -3.92 14.26
CA ARG A 95 8.03 -2.49 14.00
C ARG A 95 7.62 -2.09 12.59
N GLY A 96 7.89 -2.91 11.60
CA GLY A 96 7.45 -2.71 10.23
C GLY A 96 5.93 -2.66 10.12
N ALA A 97 5.24 -3.64 10.70
CA ALA A 97 3.79 -3.69 10.76
C ALA A 97 3.19 -2.46 11.48
N SER A 98 3.78 -2.02 12.61
CA SER A 98 3.35 -0.79 13.30
C SER A 98 3.50 0.46 12.44
N ALA A 99 4.58 0.57 11.68
CA ALA A 99 4.78 1.70 10.77
C ALA A 99 3.80 1.65 9.57
N PHE A 100 3.58 0.48 9.00
CA PHE A 100 2.54 0.30 7.98
C PHE A 100 1.13 0.51 8.53
N ALA A 101 0.88 0.25 9.82
CA ALA A 101 -0.39 0.60 10.46
C ALA A 101 -0.67 2.10 10.42
N VAL A 102 0.37 2.96 10.53
CA VAL A 102 0.22 4.42 10.33
C VAL A 102 -0.21 4.72 8.88
N GLN A 103 0.41 4.06 7.89
CA GLN A 103 0.00 4.19 6.49
C GLN A 103 -1.46 3.77 6.29
N GLN A 104 -1.84 2.58 6.75
CA GLN A 104 -3.20 2.07 6.59
C GLN A 104 -4.23 2.95 7.30
N SER A 105 -3.92 3.44 8.49
CA SER A 105 -4.79 4.37 9.24
C SER A 105 -4.99 5.69 8.49
N GLY A 106 -3.92 6.24 7.89
CA GLY A 106 -4.02 7.46 7.09
C GLY A 106 -4.89 7.27 5.85
N LEU A 107 -4.70 6.18 5.11
CA LEU A 107 -5.52 5.87 3.92
C LEU A 107 -6.97 5.58 4.31
N LEU A 108 -7.19 4.86 5.41
CA LEU A 108 -8.52 4.58 5.97
C LEU A 108 -9.24 5.88 6.36
N ALA A 109 -8.55 6.79 7.06
CA ALA A 109 -9.09 8.08 7.46
C ALA A 109 -9.52 8.93 6.26
N LEU A 110 -8.74 8.93 5.17
CA LEU A 110 -9.10 9.61 3.93
C LEU A 110 -10.35 9.01 3.27
N LEU A 111 -10.45 7.68 3.20
CA LEU A 111 -11.63 7.01 2.66
C LEU A 111 -12.88 7.35 3.47
N LEU A 112 -12.78 7.34 4.80
CA LEU A 112 -13.89 7.68 5.70
C LEU A 112 -14.26 9.17 5.58
N SER A 113 -13.29 10.08 5.51
CA SER A 113 -13.55 11.51 5.31
C SER A 113 -14.22 11.82 3.96
N ASP A 114 -13.97 10.99 2.95
CA ASP A 114 -14.64 11.07 1.65
C ASP A 114 -16.04 10.42 1.66
N GLY A 115 -16.56 10.03 2.83
CA GLY A 115 -17.89 9.46 2.98
C GLY A 115 -18.04 8.03 2.49
N VAL A 116 -16.93 7.33 2.18
CA VAL A 116 -16.99 5.93 1.75
C VAL A 116 -17.58 5.05 2.86
N ARG A 117 -18.52 4.20 2.50
CA ARG A 117 -19.15 3.23 3.38
C ARG A 117 -18.83 1.81 2.92
N PRO A 118 -18.56 0.87 3.84
CA PRO A 118 -18.25 -0.49 3.46
C PRO A 118 -19.44 -1.16 2.77
N LYS A 119 -19.18 -1.82 1.65
CA LYS A 119 -20.15 -2.69 0.97
C LYS A 119 -19.96 -4.11 1.47
N VAL A 120 -21.07 -4.82 1.69
CA VAL A 120 -21.07 -6.18 2.24
C VAL A 120 -20.14 -7.11 1.45
N GLY A 121 -20.19 -7.09 0.11
CA GLY A 121 -19.34 -7.94 -0.72
C GLY A 121 -17.85 -7.63 -0.55
N ALA A 122 -17.46 -6.35 -0.52
CA ALA A 122 -16.07 -5.94 -0.31
C ALA A 122 -15.57 -6.30 1.09
N ALA A 123 -16.41 -6.08 2.11
CA ALA A 123 -16.09 -6.44 3.50
C ALA A 123 -15.95 -7.96 3.66
N ALA A 124 -16.86 -8.74 3.05
CA ALA A 124 -16.79 -10.19 3.07
C ALA A 124 -15.52 -10.71 2.37
N THR A 125 -15.17 -10.16 1.19
CA THR A 125 -13.94 -10.54 0.47
C THR A 125 -12.69 -10.27 1.31
N ALA A 126 -12.53 -9.05 1.81
CA ALA A 126 -11.38 -8.70 2.63
C ALA A 126 -11.35 -9.50 3.94
N GLY A 127 -12.50 -9.65 4.60
CA GLY A 127 -12.63 -10.43 5.83
C GLY A 127 -12.28 -11.91 5.66
N THR A 128 -12.73 -12.54 4.57
CA THR A 128 -12.39 -13.94 4.28
C THR A 128 -10.88 -14.11 4.05
N VAL A 129 -10.26 -13.22 3.27
CA VAL A 129 -8.81 -13.26 3.06
C VAL A 129 -8.07 -13.10 4.38
N MET A 130 -8.43 -12.09 5.19
CA MET A 130 -7.76 -11.84 6.48
C MET A 130 -7.97 -12.98 7.49
N ALA A 131 -9.16 -13.57 7.53
CA ALA A 131 -9.43 -14.73 8.39
C ALA A 131 -8.59 -15.95 7.97
N GLY A 132 -8.46 -16.19 6.65
CA GLY A 132 -7.60 -17.25 6.12
C GLY A 132 -6.12 -17.05 6.48
N LEU A 133 -5.62 -15.82 6.32
CA LEU A 133 -4.23 -15.48 6.68
C LEU A 133 -3.98 -15.59 8.18
N GLY A 134 -4.91 -15.12 9.01
CA GLY A 134 -4.83 -15.26 10.46
C GLY A 134 -4.85 -16.74 10.91
N ALA A 135 -5.64 -17.58 10.25
CA ALA A 135 -5.66 -19.02 10.51
C ALA A 135 -4.31 -19.69 10.13
N LEU A 136 -3.69 -19.29 9.01
CA LEU A 136 -2.36 -19.77 8.61
C LEU A 136 -1.28 -19.35 9.62
N GLU A 137 -1.31 -18.11 10.07
CA GLU A 137 -0.37 -17.59 11.06
C GLU A 137 -0.53 -18.30 12.40
N LEU A 138 -1.77 -18.42 12.88
CA LEU A 138 -2.07 -19.14 14.13
C LEU A 138 -1.63 -20.60 14.07
N GLY A 139 -1.86 -21.26 12.93
CA GLY A 139 -1.44 -22.66 12.72
C GLY A 139 0.09 -22.84 12.73
N SER A 140 0.86 -21.82 12.39
CA SER A 140 2.33 -21.86 12.37
C SER A 140 2.99 -21.42 13.67
N THR A 141 2.40 -20.48 14.40
CA THR A 141 2.98 -19.87 15.60
C THR A 141 2.35 -20.38 16.90
N GLY A 142 1.16 -20.95 16.83
CA GLY A 142 0.38 -21.42 17.97
C GLY A 142 -0.32 -20.30 18.77
N GLU A 143 0.12 -19.05 18.63
CA GLU A 143 -0.46 -17.90 19.32
C GLU A 143 -0.54 -16.68 18.38
N PRO A 144 -1.64 -15.88 18.47
CA PRO A 144 -1.78 -14.68 17.66
C PRO A 144 -0.83 -13.59 18.15
N ASP A 145 -0.16 -12.93 17.21
CA ASP A 145 0.63 -11.72 17.49
C ASP A 145 -0.29 -10.49 17.48
N PRO A 146 -0.48 -9.78 18.59
CA PRO A 146 -1.42 -8.67 18.67
C PRO A 146 -1.08 -7.50 17.74
N VAL A 147 0.22 -7.27 17.45
CA VAL A 147 0.66 -6.20 16.54
C VAL A 147 0.32 -6.57 15.09
N LEU A 148 0.64 -7.80 14.69
CA LEU A 148 0.34 -8.28 13.33
C LEU A 148 -1.16 -8.41 13.11
N THR A 149 -1.91 -8.89 14.11
CA THR A 149 -3.38 -8.95 14.07
C THR A 149 -3.99 -7.56 13.93
N GLY A 150 -3.54 -6.58 14.73
CA GLY A 150 -4.00 -5.19 14.65
C GLY A 150 -3.71 -4.55 13.30
N TYR A 151 -2.51 -4.77 12.76
CA TYR A 151 -2.15 -4.36 11.40
C TYR A 151 -3.07 -5.01 10.35
N GLY A 152 -3.29 -6.31 10.45
CA GLY A 152 -4.17 -7.05 9.55
C GLY A 152 -5.60 -6.53 9.54
N LEU A 153 -6.16 -6.16 10.70
CA LEU A 153 -7.48 -5.54 10.79
C LEU A 153 -7.53 -4.17 10.09
N LEU A 154 -6.48 -3.34 10.23
CA LEU A 154 -6.38 -2.06 9.53
C LEU A 154 -6.27 -2.26 8.02
N LEU A 155 -5.42 -3.17 7.57
CA LEU A 155 -5.27 -3.52 6.15
C LEU A 155 -6.58 -4.03 5.56
N GLY A 156 -7.24 -4.98 6.21
CA GLY A 156 -8.52 -5.52 5.78
C GLY A 156 -9.60 -4.45 5.67
N SER A 157 -9.69 -3.56 6.67
CA SER A 157 -10.63 -2.44 6.69
C SER A 157 -10.37 -1.43 5.58
N MET A 158 -9.10 -1.03 5.40
CA MET A 158 -8.69 -0.13 4.32
C MET A 158 -9.00 -0.73 2.95
N SER A 159 -8.67 -2.00 2.73
CA SER A 159 -8.93 -2.70 1.46
C SER A 159 -10.43 -2.83 1.19
N ALA A 160 -11.24 -3.19 2.19
CA ALA A 160 -12.69 -3.27 2.07
C ALA A 160 -13.31 -1.93 1.68
N LEU A 161 -12.91 -0.83 2.32
CA LEU A 161 -13.38 0.52 1.98
C LEU A 161 -12.90 0.93 0.58
N SER A 162 -11.63 0.68 0.22
CA SER A 162 -11.10 0.98 -1.11
C SER A 162 -11.92 0.30 -2.21
N MET A 163 -12.30 -0.96 -2.03
CA MET A 163 -13.14 -1.72 -2.96
C MET A 163 -14.61 -1.25 -2.95
N SER A 164 -15.02 -0.52 -1.92
CA SER A 164 -16.38 0.01 -1.74
C SER A 164 -16.57 1.44 -2.28
N ASP A 165 -15.49 2.09 -2.70
CA ASP A 165 -15.44 3.49 -3.08
C ASP A 165 -16.52 3.86 -4.11
N GLY A 166 -17.21 4.97 -3.86
CA GLY A 166 -18.27 5.53 -4.71
C GLY A 166 -17.84 6.68 -5.64
N ARG A 167 -16.54 7.00 -5.69
CA ARG A 167 -15.98 8.11 -6.50
C ARG A 167 -16.24 7.98 -8.00
N PRO A 168 -15.94 9.04 -8.79
CA PRO A 168 -15.99 8.97 -10.25
C PRO A 168 -15.21 7.76 -10.80
N PRO A 169 -15.65 7.13 -11.91
CA PRO A 169 -15.21 5.79 -12.34
C PRO A 169 -13.70 5.57 -12.41
N ARG A 170 -12.92 6.59 -12.81
CA ARG A 170 -11.46 6.47 -12.94
C ARG A 170 -10.75 6.45 -11.58
N ALA A 171 -11.10 7.38 -10.66
CA ALA A 171 -10.52 7.43 -9.33
C ALA A 171 -10.93 6.20 -8.52
N ARG A 172 -12.21 5.81 -8.59
CA ARG A 172 -12.75 4.60 -7.96
C ARG A 172 -11.99 3.34 -8.38
N ARG A 173 -11.74 3.16 -9.68
CA ARG A 173 -11.00 1.99 -10.18
C ARG A 173 -9.58 1.96 -9.64
N ALA A 174 -8.88 3.11 -9.61
CA ALA A 174 -7.53 3.18 -9.06
C ALA A 174 -7.50 2.82 -7.58
N VAL A 175 -8.39 3.40 -6.78
CA VAL A 175 -8.47 3.12 -5.33
C VAL A 175 -8.85 1.66 -5.07
N ALA A 176 -9.87 1.14 -5.76
CA ALA A 176 -10.31 -0.24 -5.59
C ALA A 176 -9.23 -1.27 -5.99
N LEU A 177 -8.55 -1.05 -7.13
CA LEU A 177 -7.43 -1.89 -7.54
C LEU A 177 -6.26 -1.76 -6.56
N GLY A 178 -5.96 -0.55 -6.10
CA GLY A 178 -4.90 -0.31 -5.13
C GLY A 178 -5.13 -1.05 -3.82
N GLY A 179 -6.34 -0.98 -3.25
CA GLY A 179 -6.68 -1.73 -2.04
C GLY A 179 -6.62 -3.24 -2.22
N GLY A 180 -7.15 -3.75 -3.34
CA GLY A 180 -7.10 -5.17 -3.66
C GLY A 180 -5.66 -5.68 -3.87
N LEU A 181 -4.82 -4.91 -4.57
CA LEU A 181 -3.41 -5.26 -4.79
C LEU A 181 -2.59 -5.20 -3.49
N PHE A 182 -2.93 -4.27 -2.57
CA PHE A 182 -2.26 -4.22 -1.27
C PHE A 182 -2.59 -5.48 -0.46
N LEU A 183 -3.87 -5.85 -0.40
CA LEU A 183 -4.30 -7.09 0.25
C LEU A 183 -3.64 -8.34 -0.35
N LEU A 184 -3.53 -8.38 -1.69
CA LEU A 184 -2.84 -9.46 -2.40
C LEU A 184 -1.35 -9.51 -2.09
N SER A 185 -0.68 -8.34 -2.00
CA SER A 185 0.73 -8.25 -1.63
C SER A 185 1.00 -8.87 -0.27
N ASP A 186 0.20 -8.49 0.73
CA ASP A 186 0.38 -9.01 2.09
C ASP A 186 -0.01 -10.47 2.21
N ALA A 187 -1.05 -10.90 1.51
CA ALA A 187 -1.38 -12.32 1.39
C ALA A 187 -0.22 -13.13 0.79
N ALA A 188 0.43 -12.59 -0.24
CA ALA A 188 1.58 -13.25 -0.86
C ALA A 188 2.80 -13.36 0.08
N ILE A 189 3.00 -12.43 1.02
CA ILE A 189 4.04 -12.53 2.05
C ILE A 189 3.75 -13.76 2.93
N ILE A 190 2.56 -13.82 3.54
CA ILE A 190 2.20 -14.86 4.50
C ILE A 190 2.17 -16.24 3.82
N VAL A 191 1.49 -16.35 2.67
CA VAL A 191 1.46 -17.61 1.90
C VAL A 191 2.87 -17.99 1.44
N GLY A 192 3.67 -17.02 1.02
CA GLY A 192 5.04 -17.23 0.56
C GLY A 192 5.94 -17.85 1.63
N GLU A 193 5.80 -17.49 2.89
CA GLU A 193 6.54 -18.09 4.00
C GLU A 193 6.25 -19.58 4.12
N HIS A 194 5.04 -20.02 3.80
CA HIS A 194 4.62 -21.42 3.87
C HIS A 194 5.03 -22.24 2.64
N VAL A 195 4.98 -21.65 1.43
CA VAL A 195 5.15 -22.39 0.18
C VAL A 195 6.52 -22.21 -0.49
N ALA A 196 7.24 -21.11 -0.22
CA ALA A 196 8.48 -20.77 -0.92
C ALA A 196 9.71 -21.49 -0.34
N LYS A 197 9.82 -22.80 -0.55
CA LYS A 197 10.91 -23.64 -0.02
C LYS A 197 12.22 -23.50 -0.79
N THR A 198 12.19 -23.14 -2.08
CA THR A 198 13.39 -23.02 -2.92
C THR A 198 13.76 -21.55 -3.17
N PRO A 199 15.04 -21.23 -3.48
CA PRO A 199 15.45 -19.87 -3.84
C PRO A 199 14.64 -19.32 -5.02
N ARG A 200 14.31 -20.15 -6.01
CA ARG A 200 13.47 -19.75 -7.16
C ARG A 200 12.06 -19.37 -6.74
N HIS A 201 11.44 -20.16 -5.86
CA HIS A 201 10.10 -19.85 -5.34
C HIS A 201 10.11 -18.54 -4.55
N ARG A 202 11.13 -18.31 -3.70
CA ARG A 202 11.29 -17.05 -2.97
C ARG A 202 11.45 -15.86 -3.90
N ALA A 203 12.22 -15.97 -4.96
CA ALA A 203 12.37 -14.92 -5.96
C ALA A 203 11.03 -14.59 -6.66
N VAL A 204 10.24 -15.60 -7.02
CA VAL A 204 8.91 -15.41 -7.62
C VAL A 204 7.96 -14.69 -6.63
N VAL A 205 7.91 -15.16 -5.37
CA VAL A 205 7.08 -14.52 -4.33
C VAL A 205 7.50 -13.06 -4.11
N SER A 206 8.80 -12.78 -4.00
CA SER A 206 9.30 -11.41 -3.88
C SER A 206 8.90 -10.55 -5.07
N GLY A 207 8.95 -11.09 -6.29
CA GLY A 207 8.48 -10.41 -7.49
C GLY A 207 6.99 -10.06 -7.44
N ILE A 208 6.14 -11.00 -7.00
CA ILE A 208 4.71 -10.79 -6.82
C ILE A 208 4.46 -9.72 -5.75
N VAL A 209 5.04 -9.88 -4.56
CA VAL A 209 4.89 -8.94 -3.44
C VAL A 209 5.26 -7.52 -3.85
N LEU A 210 6.44 -7.34 -4.44
CA LEU A 210 6.93 -6.01 -4.78
C LEU A 210 6.16 -5.37 -5.93
N SER A 211 5.79 -6.12 -6.96
CA SER A 211 5.00 -5.57 -8.07
C SER A 211 3.59 -5.17 -7.62
N THR A 212 2.93 -5.99 -6.79
CA THR A 212 1.60 -5.68 -6.27
C THR A 212 1.63 -4.54 -5.25
N TYR A 213 2.61 -4.52 -4.34
CA TYR A 213 2.82 -3.45 -3.38
C TYR A 213 3.06 -2.09 -4.04
N THR A 214 4.03 -2.03 -4.98
CA THR A 214 4.36 -0.77 -5.63
C THR A 214 3.22 -0.24 -6.49
N ALA A 215 2.51 -1.12 -7.20
CA ALA A 215 1.31 -0.73 -7.94
C ALA A 215 0.19 -0.25 -7.00
N ALA A 216 -0.05 -0.95 -5.89
CA ALA A 216 -1.03 -0.58 -4.88
C ALA A 216 -0.76 0.82 -4.30
N LEU A 217 0.48 1.07 -3.89
CA LEU A 217 0.88 2.34 -3.30
C LEU A 217 0.66 3.50 -4.28
N ALA A 218 1.09 3.37 -5.53
CA ALA A 218 0.88 4.40 -6.54
C ALA A 218 -0.62 4.63 -6.82
N LEU A 219 -1.40 3.57 -6.97
CA LEU A 219 -2.82 3.64 -7.27
C LEU A 219 -3.62 4.30 -6.12
N LEU A 220 -3.34 3.92 -4.87
CA LEU A 220 -3.97 4.50 -3.69
C LEU A 220 -3.63 5.98 -3.55
N VAL A 221 -2.35 6.34 -3.62
CA VAL A 221 -1.91 7.74 -3.50
C VAL A 221 -2.51 8.61 -4.61
N HIS A 222 -2.45 8.14 -5.86
CA HIS A 222 -3.02 8.90 -6.98
C HIS A 222 -4.55 8.97 -6.95
N GLY A 223 -5.21 7.92 -6.50
CA GLY A 223 -6.66 7.88 -6.38
C GLY A 223 -7.20 8.72 -5.23
N LEU A 224 -6.43 8.83 -4.12
CA LEU A 224 -6.78 9.57 -2.90
C LEU A 224 -6.24 11.00 -2.89
N ARG A 225 -5.40 11.37 -3.85
CA ARG A 225 -4.74 12.68 -3.91
C ARG A 225 -5.71 13.83 -4.05
N ASP A 226 -6.73 13.70 -4.92
CA ASP A 226 -7.65 14.79 -5.21
C ASP A 226 -8.87 14.76 -4.28
N ASP A 227 -9.33 15.94 -3.83
CA ASP A 227 -10.58 16.08 -3.07
C ASP A 227 -11.77 15.70 -3.97
N PRO A 228 -12.69 14.83 -3.50
CA PRO A 228 -13.85 14.43 -4.30
C PRO A 228 -14.78 15.61 -4.63
N ASP A 229 -14.81 16.66 -3.79
CA ASP A 229 -15.65 17.85 -3.96
C ASP A 229 -15.10 18.88 -4.96
N GLN A 230 -13.85 18.70 -5.44
CA GLN A 230 -13.25 19.57 -6.44
C GLN A 230 -13.52 19.10 -7.88
N THR A 231 -14.71 18.65 -8.16
CA THR A 231 -15.15 18.52 -9.56
C THR A 231 -15.25 19.93 -10.15
N PRO A 232 -14.56 20.26 -11.28
CA PRO A 232 -14.71 21.56 -11.91
C PRO A 232 -16.21 21.80 -12.17
N PRO A 233 -16.73 23.00 -11.89
CA PRO A 233 -18.11 23.30 -12.24
C PRO A 233 -18.28 22.94 -13.72
N HIS A 234 -19.32 22.17 -14.02
CA HIS A 234 -19.73 21.93 -15.40
C HIS A 234 -19.74 23.31 -16.08
N ARG A 235 -18.90 23.48 -17.11
CA ARG A 235 -19.09 24.59 -18.03
C ARG A 235 -20.52 24.45 -18.53
N GLU A 236 -21.41 25.25 -17.98
CA GLU A 236 -22.71 25.46 -18.57
C GLU A 236 -22.44 25.81 -20.04
N ALA A 237 -22.91 24.94 -20.93
CA ALA A 237 -22.89 25.23 -22.34
C ALA A 237 -23.70 26.52 -22.50
N THR A 238 -23.02 27.62 -22.81
CA THR A 238 -23.66 28.87 -23.16
C THR A 238 -24.57 28.55 -24.33
N PRO A 239 -25.93 28.72 -24.21
CA PRO A 239 -26.83 28.53 -25.34
C PRO A 239 -26.46 29.57 -26.40
N ALA A 240 -26.31 29.08 -27.63
CA ALA A 240 -26.08 29.88 -28.84
C ALA A 240 -27.31 30.68 -29.23
#